data_94bdd730a4a0c26e92f94ab74146c7b9
#
_entry.id   94bdd730a4a0c26e92f94ab74146c7b9
#
_cell.length_a   1.000
_cell.length_b   1.000
_cell.length_c   1.000
_cell.angle_alpha   90.00
_cell.angle_beta   90.00
_cell.angle_gamma   90.00
#
_symmetry.space_group_name_H-M   'P 1'
#
loop_
_entity.id
_entity.type
_entity.pdbx_description
1 polymer ?
#
loop_
_entity_poly.entity_id
_entity_poly.type
_entity_poly.pdbx_seq_one_letter_code
_entity_poly.pdbx_strand_id
1 'polypeptide(L)'
;MGLIDAPMRALQRLTGLSGMALFFLAPNMLIFGIFVLLPLGINVVYSVTGGSALFLPERTYVGGDQYARLFDCGNYLDALTCQEDAFWTAVGNTFWFVVLQVTFMILAALVTALILNRNLAARSFWRAVFFFPVLLSPVVVGLIWRWILQRQGLLNFILYPFGMEPYNWLTDRDWSFMAAVGVSLWAHMGFYTLILLAGLQAIPKDLYEAAAMDGTRPGRVFWRITLPLLAPNLIVVIVLALIRAVQVFDEVYILTGGGPGTSTLFLTQYIYETGFVSQPRNPGLAAAASILMGLVLVVLTLLQLGLGKRGENKGKRR
;
A
#
# COMPACT_ATOMS: atom_id res chain seq x y z
N MET A 1 2.85 41.84 4.15
CA MET A 1 4.07 41.03 4.46
C MET A 1 4.81 41.50 5.71
N GLY A 2 4.65 42.75 6.19
CA GLY A 2 5.44 43.29 7.34
C GLY A 2 5.04 42.87 8.75
N LEU A 3 3.88 42.29 8.98
CA LEU A 3 3.41 41.94 10.34
C LEU A 3 4.13 40.73 10.98
N ILE A 4 4.68 39.84 10.14
CA ILE A 4 5.35 38.62 10.59
C ILE A 4 6.88 38.84 10.70
N ASP A 5 7.44 39.80 9.98
CA ASP A 5 8.89 40.02 9.89
C ASP A 5 9.51 40.56 11.18
N ALA A 6 8.77 41.38 11.97
CA ALA A 6 9.27 41.94 13.22
C ALA A 6 9.40 40.87 14.34
N PRO A 7 8.39 40.03 14.62
CA PRO A 7 8.52 38.97 15.60
C PRO A 7 9.50 37.87 15.18
N MET A 8 9.60 37.59 13.88
CA MET A 8 10.57 36.62 13.33
C MET A 8 12.02 37.08 13.55
N ARG A 9 12.33 38.35 13.29
CA ARG A 9 13.67 38.93 13.56
C ARG A 9 14.01 38.97 15.03
N ALA A 10 13.02 39.24 15.89
CA ALA A 10 13.21 39.16 17.33
C ALA A 10 13.52 37.74 17.80
N LEU A 11 12.77 36.75 17.32
CA LEU A 11 13.00 35.34 17.62
C LEU A 11 14.38 34.89 17.11
N GLN A 12 14.76 35.27 15.90
CA GLN A 12 16.07 34.94 15.32
C GLN A 12 17.25 35.55 16.11
N ARG A 13 17.08 36.76 16.67
CA ARG A 13 18.09 37.39 17.53
C ARG A 13 18.24 36.69 18.86
N LEU A 14 17.13 36.15 19.43
CA LEU A 14 17.14 35.48 20.74
C LEU A 14 17.64 34.04 20.66
N THR A 15 17.30 33.31 19.60
CA THR A 15 17.53 31.86 19.52
C THR A 15 18.52 31.44 18.41
N GLY A 16 18.94 32.38 17.57
CA GLY A 16 19.76 32.10 16.40
C GLY A 16 19.01 31.37 15.28
N LEU A 17 19.69 31.01 14.20
CA LEU A 17 19.10 30.27 13.07
C LEU A 17 18.63 28.88 13.47
N SER A 18 19.39 28.18 14.32
CA SER A 18 19.04 26.84 14.79
C SER A 18 17.80 26.84 15.69
N GLY A 19 17.64 27.86 16.57
CA GLY A 19 16.46 28.00 17.42
C GLY A 19 15.21 28.36 16.63
N MET A 20 15.33 29.15 15.57
CA MET A 20 14.23 29.45 14.67
C MET A 20 13.76 28.20 13.91
N ALA A 21 14.68 27.37 13.41
CA ALA A 21 14.34 26.09 12.80
C ALA A 21 13.60 25.16 13.79
N LEU A 22 14.06 25.10 15.03
CA LEU A 22 13.45 24.29 16.09
C LEU A 22 12.04 24.79 16.45
N PHE A 23 11.82 26.10 16.49
CA PHE A 23 10.50 26.70 16.74
C PHE A 23 9.47 26.31 15.68
N PHE A 24 9.85 26.27 14.38
CA PHE A 24 8.95 25.83 13.32
C PHE A 24 8.75 24.31 13.27
N LEU A 25 9.77 23.53 13.65
CA LEU A 25 9.70 22.09 13.71
C LEU A 25 8.96 21.58 14.96
N ALA A 26 9.06 22.31 16.10
CA ALA A 26 8.54 21.84 17.38
C ALA A 26 7.04 21.48 17.37
N PRO A 27 6.11 22.28 16.80
CA PRO A 27 4.70 21.90 16.74
C PRO A 27 4.47 20.60 15.97
N ASN A 28 5.17 20.44 14.83
CA ASN A 28 5.07 19.22 14.02
C ASN A 28 5.68 18.01 14.73
N MET A 29 6.85 18.17 15.37
CA MET A 29 7.50 17.12 16.15
C MET A 29 6.67 16.72 17.38
N LEU A 30 6.00 17.68 18.02
CA LEU A 30 5.12 17.42 19.16
C LEU A 30 3.89 16.59 18.72
N ILE A 31 3.23 17.00 17.62
CA ILE A 31 2.10 16.25 17.06
C ILE A 31 2.56 14.83 16.66
N PHE A 32 3.68 14.72 15.96
CA PHE A 32 4.24 13.42 15.57
C PHE A 32 4.59 12.58 16.80
N GLY A 33 5.19 13.17 17.82
CA GLY A 33 5.53 12.49 19.07
C GLY A 33 4.31 11.92 19.79
N ILE A 34 3.26 12.74 19.94
CA ILE A 34 2.03 12.34 20.66
C ILE A 34 1.18 11.36 19.85
N PHE A 35 1.00 11.57 18.54
CA PHE A 35 0.05 10.80 17.75
C PHE A 35 0.67 9.63 16.96
N VAL A 36 1.99 9.57 16.86
CA VAL A 36 2.70 8.48 16.18
C VAL A 36 3.64 7.73 17.12
N LEU A 37 4.61 8.43 17.74
CA LEU A 37 5.62 7.74 18.54
C LEU A 37 5.06 7.19 19.85
N LEU A 38 4.18 7.91 20.52
CA LEU A 38 3.58 7.46 21.77
C LEU A 38 2.68 6.22 21.56
N PRO A 39 1.72 6.18 20.59
CA PRO A 39 0.97 4.96 20.29
C PRO A 39 1.86 3.80 19.86
N LEU A 40 2.92 4.05 19.08
CA LEU A 40 3.89 3.03 18.71
C LEU A 40 4.60 2.46 19.96
N GLY A 41 5.04 3.31 20.89
CA GLY A 41 5.64 2.88 22.16
C GLY A 41 4.66 2.07 23.00
N ILE A 42 3.40 2.50 23.10
CA ILE A 42 2.33 1.75 23.77
C ILE A 42 2.13 0.39 23.10
N ASN A 43 2.11 0.32 21.78
CA ASN A 43 1.97 -0.94 21.04
C ASN A 43 3.12 -1.92 21.34
N VAL A 44 4.37 -1.42 21.48
CA VAL A 44 5.51 -2.23 21.92
C VAL A 44 5.27 -2.79 23.34
N VAL A 45 4.74 -2.00 24.26
CA VAL A 45 4.39 -2.48 25.61
C VAL A 45 3.29 -3.55 25.54
N TYR A 46 2.24 -3.34 24.70
CA TYR A 46 1.19 -4.35 24.50
C TYR A 46 1.75 -5.68 24.01
N SER A 47 2.72 -5.68 23.10
CA SER A 47 3.28 -6.89 22.50
C SER A 47 4.00 -7.80 23.47
N VAL A 48 4.43 -7.26 24.62
CA VAL A 48 5.08 -8.03 25.71
C VAL A 48 4.17 -8.26 26.92
N THR A 49 2.88 -7.96 26.79
CA THR A 49 1.86 -8.14 27.83
C THR A 49 0.77 -9.11 27.38
N GLY A 50 0.19 -9.84 28.34
CA GLY A 50 -0.91 -10.81 28.15
C GLY A 50 -2.25 -10.29 28.64
N GLY A 51 -3.29 -11.12 28.42
CA GLY A 51 -4.65 -10.84 28.85
C GLY A 51 -5.51 -10.11 27.82
N SER A 52 -6.83 -10.12 28.06
CA SER A 52 -7.84 -9.52 27.16
C SER A 52 -8.17 -8.06 27.49
N ALA A 53 -7.67 -7.55 28.63
CA ALA A 53 -7.92 -6.17 29.06
C ALA A 53 -7.29 -5.16 28.09
N LEU A 54 -8.02 -4.05 27.86
CA LEU A 54 -7.53 -2.93 27.06
C LEU A 54 -6.69 -1.93 27.87
N PHE A 55 -6.82 -1.93 29.20
CA PHE A 55 -6.06 -1.03 30.06
C PHE A 55 -4.74 -1.66 30.49
N LEU A 56 -3.63 -0.97 30.28
CA LEU A 56 -2.28 -1.46 30.60
C LEU A 56 -2.10 -1.91 32.04
N PRO A 57 -2.65 -1.23 33.08
CA PRO A 57 -2.49 -1.66 34.48
C PRO A 57 -3.11 -3.03 34.79
N GLU A 58 -4.07 -3.49 34.01
CA GLU A 58 -4.76 -4.77 34.20
C GLU A 58 -4.06 -5.93 33.46
N ARG A 59 -2.98 -5.64 32.74
CA ARG A 59 -2.27 -6.62 31.90
C ARG A 59 -1.05 -7.15 32.62
N THR A 60 -0.86 -8.47 32.51
CA THR A 60 0.33 -9.13 33.05
C THR A 60 1.48 -9.05 32.06
N TYR A 61 2.69 -8.84 32.56
CA TYR A 61 3.89 -8.94 31.73
C TYR A 61 4.17 -10.39 31.37
N VAL A 62 4.29 -10.72 30.10
CA VAL A 62 4.55 -12.08 29.58
C VAL A 62 5.81 -12.16 28.72
N GLY A 63 6.57 -11.09 28.61
CA GLY A 63 7.82 -11.06 27.85
C GLY A 63 7.61 -11.41 26.35
N GLY A 64 8.32 -12.42 25.87
CA GLY A 64 8.28 -12.85 24.47
C GLY A 64 7.20 -13.86 24.09
N ASP A 65 6.31 -14.26 25.01
CA ASP A 65 5.36 -15.36 24.79
C ASP A 65 4.42 -15.13 23.60
N GLN A 66 4.02 -13.87 23.34
CA GLN A 66 3.19 -13.54 22.18
C GLN A 66 3.93 -13.84 20.87
N TYR A 67 5.21 -13.54 20.82
CA TYR A 67 6.05 -13.86 19.65
C TYR A 67 6.31 -15.35 19.54
N ALA A 68 6.62 -16.02 20.66
CA ALA A 68 6.80 -17.47 20.68
C ALA A 68 5.57 -18.18 20.14
N ARG A 69 4.38 -17.76 20.54
CA ARG A 69 3.10 -18.28 20.06
C ARG A 69 2.88 -18.08 18.56
N LEU A 70 3.25 -16.90 17.99
CA LEU A 70 3.18 -16.65 16.56
C LEU A 70 4.13 -17.53 15.74
N PHE A 71 5.30 -17.91 16.32
CA PHE A 71 6.31 -18.71 15.65
C PHE A 71 6.30 -20.19 16.05
N ASP A 72 5.33 -20.64 16.85
CA ASP A 72 5.17 -22.06 17.20
C ASP A 72 4.48 -22.80 16.05
N CYS A 73 5.30 -23.31 15.14
CA CYS A 73 4.89 -24.00 13.92
C CYS A 73 5.68 -25.30 13.73
N GLY A 74 4.99 -26.37 13.40
CA GLY A 74 5.62 -27.60 12.94
C GLY A 74 6.23 -27.45 11.53
N ASN A 75 5.53 -26.74 10.64
CA ASN A 75 5.97 -26.43 9.27
C ASN A 75 5.43 -25.07 8.85
N TYR A 76 6.30 -24.10 8.59
CA TYR A 76 5.94 -22.74 8.17
C TYR A 76 5.28 -22.64 6.79
N LEU A 77 5.35 -23.67 5.95
CA LEU A 77 4.67 -23.73 4.65
C LEU A 77 3.25 -24.27 4.77
N ASP A 78 2.89 -24.86 5.90
CA ASP A 78 1.56 -25.37 6.19
C ASP A 78 1.01 -24.67 7.45
N ALA A 79 0.20 -23.65 7.24
CA ALA A 79 -0.39 -22.85 8.31
C ALA A 79 -1.16 -23.68 9.35
N LEU A 80 -1.76 -24.82 8.94
CA LEU A 80 -2.52 -25.70 9.82
C LEU A 80 -1.66 -26.40 10.89
N THR A 81 -0.34 -26.41 10.72
CA THR A 81 0.60 -26.99 11.71
C THR A 81 1.08 -25.95 12.74
N CYS A 82 0.63 -24.71 12.62
CA CYS A 82 1.00 -23.61 13.51
C CYS A 82 -0.04 -23.43 14.61
N GLN A 83 0.39 -22.99 15.79
CA GLN A 83 -0.49 -22.66 16.90
C GLN A 83 -1.44 -21.50 16.53
N GLU A 84 -0.97 -20.53 15.76
CA GLU A 84 -1.73 -19.41 15.19
C GLU A 84 -1.86 -19.60 13.67
N ASP A 85 -2.70 -20.57 13.26
CA ASP A 85 -2.97 -20.92 11.86
C ASP A 85 -3.52 -19.74 11.05
N ALA A 86 -4.40 -18.94 11.63
CA ALA A 86 -4.97 -17.74 11.02
C ALA A 86 -3.88 -16.67 10.72
N PHE A 87 -2.88 -16.52 11.59
CA PHE A 87 -1.75 -15.61 11.34
C PHE A 87 -0.95 -16.03 10.11
N TRP A 88 -0.54 -17.30 10.02
CA TRP A 88 0.25 -17.79 8.90
C TRP A 88 -0.54 -17.85 7.59
N THR A 89 -1.83 -18.15 7.67
CA THR A 89 -2.75 -18.02 6.53
C THR A 89 -2.80 -16.56 6.04
N ALA A 90 -2.94 -15.61 6.96
CA ALA A 90 -2.96 -14.19 6.63
C ALA A 90 -1.61 -13.71 6.06
N VAL A 91 -0.48 -14.20 6.56
CA VAL A 91 0.86 -13.94 6.01
C VAL A 91 0.96 -14.46 4.56
N GLY A 92 0.56 -15.70 4.32
CA GLY A 92 0.56 -16.31 2.98
C GLY A 92 -0.33 -15.55 1.99
N ASN A 93 -1.56 -15.23 2.40
CA ASN A 93 -2.49 -14.45 1.58
C ASN A 93 -1.94 -13.05 1.27
N THR A 94 -1.38 -12.37 2.29
CA THR A 94 -0.78 -11.04 2.10
C THR A 94 0.40 -11.10 1.15
N PHE A 95 1.27 -12.12 1.26
CA PHE A 95 2.40 -12.28 0.36
C PHE A 95 1.95 -12.41 -1.11
N TRP A 96 0.99 -13.31 -1.40
CA TRP A 96 0.49 -13.49 -2.76
C TRP A 96 -0.28 -12.27 -3.27
N PHE A 97 -1.06 -11.63 -2.40
CA PHE A 97 -1.73 -10.38 -2.75
C PHE A 97 -0.73 -9.29 -3.12
N VAL A 98 0.33 -9.09 -2.33
CA VAL A 98 1.39 -8.10 -2.61
C VAL A 98 2.05 -8.38 -3.95
N VAL A 99 2.43 -9.64 -4.23
CA VAL A 99 3.08 -10.01 -5.50
C VAL A 99 2.19 -9.68 -6.69
N LEU A 100 0.92 -10.12 -6.66
CA LEU A 100 -0.02 -9.88 -7.75
C LEU A 100 -0.40 -8.41 -7.87
N GLN A 101 -0.77 -7.79 -6.75
CA GLN A 101 -1.20 -6.39 -6.70
C GLN A 101 -0.12 -5.45 -7.21
N VAL A 102 1.13 -5.57 -6.72
CA VAL A 102 2.22 -4.69 -7.14
C VAL A 102 2.57 -4.91 -8.61
N THR A 103 2.62 -6.17 -9.06
CA THR A 103 2.91 -6.50 -10.46
C THR A 103 1.86 -5.91 -11.40
N PHE A 104 0.58 -6.20 -11.16
CA PHE A 104 -0.49 -5.68 -12.01
C PHE A 104 -0.63 -4.15 -11.91
N MET A 105 -0.40 -3.57 -10.73
CA MET A 105 -0.44 -2.12 -10.52
C MET A 105 0.61 -1.41 -11.36
N ILE A 106 1.86 -1.88 -11.34
CA ILE A 106 2.96 -1.27 -12.12
C ILE A 106 2.67 -1.39 -13.61
N LEU A 107 2.25 -2.57 -14.07
CA LEU A 107 1.93 -2.81 -15.48
C LEU A 107 0.77 -1.93 -15.94
N ALA A 108 -0.34 -1.92 -15.22
CA ALA A 108 -1.52 -1.13 -15.56
C ALA A 108 -1.22 0.38 -15.53
N ALA A 109 -0.55 0.86 -14.48
CA ALA A 109 -0.19 2.27 -14.35
C ALA A 109 0.79 2.71 -15.46
N LEU A 110 1.78 1.88 -15.80
CA LEU A 110 2.74 2.16 -16.86
C LEU A 110 2.05 2.22 -18.24
N VAL A 111 1.24 1.21 -18.57
CA VAL A 111 0.48 1.18 -19.83
C VAL A 111 -0.43 2.41 -19.94
N THR A 112 -1.18 2.69 -18.89
CA THR A 112 -2.09 3.85 -18.86
C THR A 112 -1.32 5.17 -18.98
N ALA A 113 -0.19 5.33 -18.28
CA ALA A 113 0.66 6.51 -18.38
C ALA A 113 1.23 6.70 -19.81
N LEU A 114 1.69 5.63 -20.45
CA LEU A 114 2.18 5.66 -21.83
C LEU A 114 1.08 6.06 -22.82
N ILE A 115 -0.16 5.55 -22.64
CA ILE A 115 -1.31 5.93 -23.46
C ILE A 115 -1.65 7.41 -23.24
N LEU A 116 -1.78 7.85 -22.00
CA LEU A 116 -2.12 9.23 -21.64
C LEU A 116 -1.01 10.24 -21.97
N ASN A 117 0.21 9.79 -22.19
CA ASN A 117 1.32 10.64 -22.62
C ASN A 117 1.24 11.01 -24.11
N ARG A 118 0.49 10.25 -24.91
CA ARG A 118 0.27 10.55 -26.34
C ARG A 118 -0.69 11.73 -26.50
N ASN A 119 -0.69 12.33 -27.71
CA ASN A 119 -1.64 13.37 -28.09
C ASN A 119 -3.02 12.73 -28.36
N LEU A 120 -3.82 12.55 -27.31
CA LEU A 120 -5.16 12.00 -27.38
C LEU A 120 -6.21 13.12 -27.46
N ALA A 121 -7.26 12.91 -28.24
CA ALA A 121 -8.45 13.74 -28.16
C ALA A 121 -9.06 13.63 -26.74
N ALA A 122 -9.50 14.76 -26.18
CA ALA A 122 -10.07 14.82 -24.82
C ALA A 122 -9.17 14.25 -23.69
N ARG A 123 -7.84 14.46 -23.78
CA ARG A 123 -6.85 13.96 -22.83
C ARG A 123 -7.20 14.28 -21.37
N SER A 124 -7.71 15.47 -21.09
CA SER A 124 -8.13 15.87 -19.74
C SER A 124 -9.30 15.04 -19.21
N PHE A 125 -10.25 14.67 -20.08
CA PHE A 125 -11.36 13.79 -19.72
C PHE A 125 -10.86 12.39 -19.34
N TRP A 126 -9.99 11.78 -20.16
CA TRP A 126 -9.42 10.46 -19.83
C TRP A 126 -8.61 10.46 -18.55
N ARG A 127 -7.83 11.52 -18.29
CA ARG A 127 -7.13 11.66 -17.01
C ARG A 127 -8.11 11.70 -15.84
N ALA A 128 -9.21 12.45 -15.97
CA ALA A 128 -10.23 12.51 -14.92
C ALA A 128 -10.88 11.15 -14.68
N VAL A 129 -11.21 10.39 -15.73
CA VAL A 129 -11.83 9.05 -15.63
C VAL A 129 -10.92 8.07 -14.89
N PHE A 130 -9.63 8.02 -15.24
CA PHE A 130 -8.68 7.12 -14.57
C PHE A 130 -8.34 7.55 -13.14
N PHE A 131 -8.41 8.84 -12.83
CA PHE A 131 -8.12 9.36 -11.50
C PHE A 131 -9.35 9.34 -10.57
N PHE A 132 -10.56 9.36 -11.12
CA PHE A 132 -11.81 9.44 -10.34
C PHE A 132 -11.91 8.37 -9.23
N PRO A 133 -11.56 7.08 -9.45
CA PRO A 133 -11.65 6.07 -8.39
C PRO A 133 -10.84 6.40 -7.13
N VAL A 134 -9.70 7.07 -7.29
CA VAL A 134 -8.81 7.46 -6.18
C VAL A 134 -9.47 8.44 -5.21
N LEU A 135 -10.47 9.20 -5.67
CA LEU A 135 -11.21 10.17 -4.86
C LEU A 135 -12.30 9.52 -4.00
N LEU A 136 -12.67 8.28 -4.29
CA LEU A 136 -13.68 7.55 -3.54
C LEU A 136 -13.11 7.03 -2.22
N SER A 137 -13.94 7.06 -1.17
CA SER A 137 -13.58 6.39 0.09
C SER A 137 -13.41 4.88 -0.15
N PRO A 138 -12.38 4.22 0.42
CA PRO A 138 -12.19 2.78 0.29
C PRO A 138 -13.42 1.95 0.70
N VAL A 139 -14.15 2.39 1.72
CA VAL A 139 -15.41 1.77 2.15
C VAL A 139 -16.46 1.81 1.04
N VAL A 140 -16.61 2.96 0.39
CA VAL A 140 -17.55 3.12 -0.74
C VAL A 140 -17.13 2.23 -1.91
N VAL A 141 -15.84 2.17 -2.21
CA VAL A 141 -15.29 1.26 -3.23
C VAL A 141 -15.67 -0.20 -2.92
N GLY A 142 -15.42 -0.65 -1.70
CA GLY A 142 -15.77 -2.01 -1.26
C GLY A 142 -17.26 -2.31 -1.41
N LEU A 143 -18.14 -1.38 -1.00
CA LEU A 143 -19.61 -1.53 -1.13
C LEU A 143 -20.08 -1.60 -2.59
N ILE A 144 -19.57 -0.70 -3.45
CA ILE A 144 -19.93 -0.67 -4.88
C ILE A 144 -19.54 -2.01 -5.54
N TRP A 145 -18.31 -2.44 -5.34
CA TRP A 145 -17.83 -3.68 -5.94
C TRP A 145 -18.48 -4.92 -5.35
N ARG A 146 -18.77 -4.93 -4.04
CA ARG A 146 -19.55 -5.99 -3.40
C ARG A 146 -20.93 -6.14 -4.07
N TRP A 147 -21.63 -5.03 -4.32
CA TRP A 147 -22.91 -5.04 -5.03
C TRP A 147 -22.77 -5.51 -6.48
N ILE A 148 -21.75 -5.05 -7.22
CA ILE A 148 -21.49 -5.46 -8.61
C ILE A 148 -21.24 -6.98 -8.72
N LEU A 149 -20.50 -7.55 -7.76
CA LEU A 149 -20.04 -8.94 -7.76
C LEU A 149 -21.01 -9.93 -7.07
N GLN A 150 -22.12 -9.47 -6.51
CA GLN A 150 -23.16 -10.34 -5.97
C GLN A 150 -23.82 -11.19 -7.06
N ARG A 151 -24.45 -12.32 -6.66
CA ARG A 151 -25.14 -13.20 -7.61
C ARG A 151 -26.22 -12.48 -8.44
N GLN A 152 -26.93 -11.52 -7.84
CA GLN A 152 -27.91 -10.66 -8.51
C GLN A 152 -27.33 -9.30 -8.89
N GLY A 153 -25.99 -9.18 -8.92
CA GLY A 153 -25.29 -7.95 -9.18
C GLY A 153 -25.13 -7.63 -10.66
N LEU A 154 -24.61 -6.43 -10.91
CA LEU A 154 -24.47 -5.85 -12.26
C LEU A 154 -23.62 -6.75 -13.17
N LEU A 155 -22.54 -7.37 -12.66
CA LEU A 155 -21.66 -8.20 -13.48
C LEU A 155 -22.42 -9.39 -14.07
N ASN A 156 -23.16 -10.11 -13.26
CA ASN A 156 -23.97 -11.24 -13.72
C ASN A 156 -25.11 -10.80 -14.65
N PHE A 157 -25.71 -9.65 -14.40
CA PHE A 157 -26.71 -9.07 -15.31
C PHE A 157 -26.14 -8.81 -16.72
N ILE A 158 -24.91 -8.27 -16.80
CA ILE A 158 -24.21 -8.03 -18.08
C ILE A 158 -23.83 -9.37 -18.76
N LEU A 159 -23.43 -10.39 -18.00
CA LEU A 159 -22.97 -11.68 -18.54
C LEU A 159 -24.12 -12.60 -18.95
N TYR A 160 -25.31 -12.42 -18.40
CA TYR A 160 -26.49 -13.28 -18.66
C TYR A 160 -26.86 -13.37 -20.17
N PRO A 161 -26.88 -12.28 -20.97
CA PRO A 161 -27.16 -12.34 -22.40
C PRO A 161 -26.14 -13.14 -23.22
N PHE A 162 -24.94 -13.35 -22.67
CA PHE A 162 -23.87 -14.15 -23.29
C PHE A 162 -23.95 -15.65 -22.92
N GLY A 163 -25.05 -16.08 -22.25
CA GLY A 163 -25.27 -17.47 -21.89
C GLY A 163 -24.57 -17.91 -20.60
N MET A 164 -24.03 -16.98 -19.82
CA MET A 164 -23.42 -17.29 -18.52
C MET A 164 -24.49 -17.32 -17.42
N GLU A 165 -24.52 -18.43 -16.67
CA GLU A 165 -25.38 -18.50 -15.45
C GLU A 165 -24.85 -17.57 -14.35
N PRO A 166 -25.76 -16.99 -13.51
CA PRO A 166 -25.37 -16.14 -12.41
C PRO A 166 -24.45 -16.86 -11.42
N TYR A 167 -23.24 -16.36 -11.25
CA TYR A 167 -22.19 -16.92 -10.42
C TYR A 167 -21.98 -16.11 -9.14
N ASN A 168 -21.57 -16.78 -8.05
CA ASN A 168 -21.25 -16.14 -6.78
C ASN A 168 -19.74 -15.82 -6.69
N TRP A 169 -19.30 -14.73 -7.28
CA TRP A 169 -17.90 -14.32 -7.37
C TRP A 169 -17.18 -14.19 -6.02
N LEU A 170 -17.92 -13.78 -4.98
CA LEU A 170 -17.35 -13.53 -3.64
C LEU A 170 -17.43 -14.74 -2.69
N THR A 171 -18.03 -15.84 -3.12
CA THR A 171 -18.13 -17.07 -2.31
C THR A 171 -17.20 -18.17 -2.81
N ASP A 172 -16.57 -17.98 -3.94
CA ASP A 172 -15.49 -18.81 -4.45
C ASP A 172 -14.15 -18.31 -3.96
N ARG A 173 -13.24 -19.22 -3.57
CA ARG A 173 -11.94 -18.89 -2.96
C ARG A 173 -11.06 -18.07 -3.91
N ASP A 174 -10.91 -18.55 -5.14
CA ASP A 174 -9.99 -17.95 -6.10
C ASP A 174 -10.54 -16.64 -6.68
N TRP A 175 -11.84 -16.63 -6.99
CA TRP A 175 -12.50 -15.43 -7.49
C TRP A 175 -12.60 -14.31 -6.45
N SER A 176 -12.83 -14.63 -5.17
CA SER A 176 -12.85 -13.61 -4.12
C SER A 176 -11.47 -12.96 -3.94
N PHE A 177 -10.41 -13.77 -4.02
CA PHE A 177 -9.03 -13.26 -3.97
C PHE A 177 -8.69 -12.38 -5.18
N MET A 178 -9.03 -12.84 -6.39
CA MET A 178 -8.83 -12.05 -7.60
C MET A 178 -9.69 -10.77 -7.62
N ALA A 179 -10.90 -10.83 -7.07
CA ALA A 179 -11.74 -9.65 -6.89
C ALA A 179 -11.10 -8.63 -5.96
N ALA A 180 -10.51 -9.07 -4.84
CA ALA A 180 -9.76 -8.18 -3.94
C ALA A 180 -8.59 -7.48 -4.66
N VAL A 181 -7.81 -8.24 -5.45
CA VAL A 181 -6.72 -7.68 -6.28
C VAL A 181 -7.27 -6.68 -7.31
N GLY A 182 -8.32 -7.06 -8.05
CA GLY A 182 -8.89 -6.22 -9.12
C GLY A 182 -9.53 -4.92 -8.59
N VAL A 183 -10.24 -5.00 -7.46
CA VAL A 183 -10.88 -3.84 -6.82
C VAL A 183 -9.83 -2.86 -6.30
N SER A 184 -8.81 -3.36 -5.60
CA SER A 184 -7.71 -2.53 -5.11
C SER A 184 -6.89 -1.93 -6.26
N LEU A 185 -6.66 -2.70 -7.35
CA LEU A 185 -6.03 -2.19 -8.57
C LEU A 185 -6.82 -1.02 -9.16
N TRP A 186 -8.12 -1.21 -9.40
CA TRP A 186 -8.99 -0.19 -9.98
C TRP A 186 -9.05 1.07 -9.11
N ALA A 187 -9.15 0.92 -7.80
CA ALA A 187 -9.24 2.04 -6.87
C ALA A 187 -7.98 2.92 -6.86
N HIS A 188 -6.80 2.35 -7.03
CA HIS A 188 -5.54 3.07 -6.78
C HIS A 188 -4.69 3.31 -8.05
N MET A 189 -4.99 2.65 -9.18
CA MET A 189 -4.22 2.73 -10.42
C MET A 189 -4.00 4.16 -10.90
N GLY A 190 -5.01 5.03 -10.78
CA GLY A 190 -4.94 6.41 -11.23
C GLY A 190 -3.83 7.23 -10.56
N PHE A 191 -3.62 7.04 -9.26
CA PHE A 191 -2.57 7.73 -8.50
C PHE A 191 -1.16 7.37 -9.04
N TYR A 192 -0.88 6.10 -9.22
CA TYR A 192 0.41 5.64 -9.74
C TYR A 192 0.61 6.03 -11.20
N THR A 193 -0.47 6.02 -12.00
CA THR A 193 -0.47 6.53 -13.38
C THR A 193 -0.02 7.98 -13.45
N LEU A 194 -0.49 8.85 -12.55
CA LEU A 194 -0.09 10.26 -12.54
C LEU A 194 1.38 10.44 -12.21
N ILE A 195 1.94 9.68 -11.26
CA ILE A 195 3.37 9.73 -10.92
C ILE A 195 4.22 9.33 -12.14
N LEU A 196 3.86 8.24 -12.82
CA LEU A 196 4.58 7.80 -14.03
C LEU A 196 4.40 8.77 -15.20
N LEU A 197 3.21 9.33 -15.35
CA LEU A 197 2.93 10.33 -16.39
C LEU A 197 3.76 11.61 -16.21
N ALA A 198 3.89 12.07 -14.95
CA ALA A 198 4.77 13.20 -14.63
C ALA A 198 6.23 12.89 -14.96
N GLY A 199 6.70 11.68 -14.61
CA GLY A 199 8.03 11.20 -14.98
C GLY A 199 8.24 11.14 -16.49
N LEU A 200 7.28 10.63 -17.26
CA LEU A 200 7.35 10.60 -18.73
C LEU A 200 7.41 12.00 -19.34
N GLN A 201 6.70 12.97 -18.77
CA GLN A 201 6.69 14.36 -19.23
C GLN A 201 7.97 15.13 -18.90
N ALA A 202 8.76 14.68 -17.93
CA ALA A 202 10.04 15.24 -17.57
C ALA A 202 11.19 14.80 -18.50
N ILE A 203 10.98 13.76 -19.33
CA ILE A 203 11.98 13.30 -20.29
C ILE A 203 12.10 14.33 -21.44
N PRO A 204 13.32 14.84 -21.73
CA PRO A 204 13.54 15.81 -22.83
C PRO A 204 13.07 15.24 -24.18
N LYS A 205 12.33 16.05 -24.94
CA LYS A 205 11.80 15.65 -26.26
C LYS A 205 12.90 15.43 -27.28
N ASP A 206 13.99 16.16 -27.18
CA ASP A 206 15.16 16.09 -28.08
C ASP A 206 15.70 14.65 -28.17
N LEU A 207 15.63 13.87 -27.08
CA LEU A 207 16.06 12.45 -27.09
C LEU A 207 15.18 11.59 -28.00
N TYR A 208 13.90 11.88 -28.06
CA TYR A 208 12.96 11.17 -28.95
C TYR A 208 13.10 11.62 -30.40
N GLU A 209 13.36 12.91 -30.62
CA GLU A 209 13.62 13.49 -31.95
C GLU A 209 14.92 12.94 -32.54
N ALA A 210 15.99 12.89 -31.76
CA ALA A 210 17.25 12.28 -32.17
C ALA A 210 17.07 10.79 -32.52
N ALA A 211 16.36 10.03 -31.67
CA ALA A 211 16.09 8.63 -31.94
C ALA A 211 15.22 8.42 -33.22
N ALA A 212 14.32 9.35 -33.53
CA ALA A 212 13.53 9.33 -34.75
C ALA A 212 14.38 9.63 -36.00
N MET A 213 15.31 10.59 -35.91
CA MET A 213 16.27 10.89 -36.98
C MET A 213 17.19 9.70 -37.28
N ASP A 214 17.58 8.93 -36.25
CA ASP A 214 18.35 7.69 -36.37
C ASP A 214 17.53 6.51 -36.90
N GLY A 215 16.22 6.65 -37.16
CA GLY A 215 15.34 5.58 -37.60
C GLY A 215 15.15 4.47 -36.56
N THR A 216 15.35 4.78 -35.25
CA THR A 216 15.29 3.80 -34.19
C THR A 216 13.84 3.30 -33.96
N ARG A 217 13.66 1.97 -33.94
CA ARG A 217 12.32 1.34 -33.73
C ARG A 217 11.71 1.71 -32.36
N PRO A 218 10.39 1.95 -32.27
CA PRO A 218 9.73 2.39 -31.04
C PRO A 218 10.00 1.49 -29.81
N GLY A 219 10.06 0.17 -29.98
CA GLY A 219 10.40 -0.76 -28.90
C GLY A 219 11.82 -0.54 -28.35
N ARG A 220 12.80 -0.21 -29.21
CA ARG A 220 14.17 0.10 -28.77
C ARG A 220 14.22 1.44 -28.03
N VAL A 221 13.45 2.43 -28.48
CA VAL A 221 13.29 3.73 -27.79
C VAL A 221 12.72 3.51 -26.39
N PHE A 222 11.68 2.68 -26.27
CA PHE A 222 11.09 2.36 -24.96
C PHE A 222 12.11 1.74 -24.00
N TRP A 223 12.83 0.68 -24.42
CA TRP A 223 13.76 -0.03 -23.55
C TRP A 223 15.06 0.70 -23.25
N ARG A 224 15.55 1.57 -24.19
CA ARG A 224 16.84 2.23 -24.05
C ARG A 224 16.78 3.70 -23.62
N ILE A 225 15.64 4.36 -23.84
CA ILE A 225 15.45 5.79 -23.49
C ILE A 225 14.36 5.91 -22.42
N THR A 226 13.13 5.51 -22.74
CA THR A 226 11.98 5.78 -21.89
C THR A 226 12.09 5.07 -20.53
N LEU A 227 12.27 3.76 -20.53
CA LEU A 227 12.27 2.96 -19.30
C LEU A 227 13.44 3.30 -18.35
N PRO A 228 14.69 3.48 -18.83
CA PRO A 228 15.81 3.88 -17.96
C PRO A 228 15.63 5.28 -17.37
N LEU A 229 15.12 6.24 -18.13
CA LEU A 229 14.88 7.60 -17.65
C LEU A 229 13.67 7.69 -16.72
N LEU A 230 12.70 6.79 -16.87
CA LEU A 230 11.54 6.66 -15.99
C LEU A 230 11.86 5.86 -14.70
N ALA A 231 12.97 5.15 -14.64
CA ALA A 231 13.32 4.26 -13.53
C ALA A 231 13.23 4.92 -12.13
N PRO A 232 13.63 6.18 -11.90
CA PRO A 232 13.45 6.83 -10.60
C PRO A 232 11.99 6.91 -10.18
N ASN A 233 11.08 7.27 -11.10
CA ASN A 233 9.65 7.33 -10.83
C ASN A 233 9.04 5.93 -10.63
N LEU A 234 9.52 4.92 -11.38
CA LEU A 234 9.11 3.53 -11.19
C LEU A 234 9.49 3.01 -9.81
N ILE A 235 10.69 3.32 -9.32
CA ILE A 235 11.11 2.93 -7.96
C ILE A 235 10.17 3.54 -6.93
N VAL A 236 9.81 4.83 -7.05
CA VAL A 236 8.85 5.48 -6.15
C VAL A 236 7.51 4.78 -6.20
N VAL A 237 6.99 4.47 -7.39
CA VAL A 237 5.72 3.76 -7.56
C VAL A 237 5.78 2.37 -6.93
N ILE A 238 6.86 1.61 -7.13
CA ILE A 238 7.05 0.27 -6.53
C ILE A 238 7.02 0.36 -5.00
N VAL A 239 7.76 1.31 -4.42
CA VAL A 239 7.81 1.51 -2.96
C VAL A 239 6.42 1.80 -2.40
N LEU A 240 5.72 2.78 -2.97
CA LEU A 240 4.40 3.18 -2.51
C LEU A 240 3.36 2.07 -2.71
N ALA A 241 3.38 1.38 -3.86
CA ALA A 241 2.48 0.28 -4.14
C ALA A 241 2.70 -0.90 -3.19
N LEU A 242 3.96 -1.21 -2.86
CA LEU A 242 4.31 -2.30 -1.94
C LEU A 242 3.84 -1.99 -0.51
N ILE A 243 4.10 -0.77 -0.01
CA ILE A 243 3.63 -0.34 1.32
C ILE A 243 2.10 -0.44 1.39
N ARG A 244 1.40 0.07 0.37
CA ARG A 244 -0.06 0.04 0.31
C ARG A 244 -0.61 -1.40 0.24
N ALA A 245 0.02 -2.28 -0.53
CA ALA A 245 -0.43 -3.66 -0.69
C ALA A 245 -0.27 -4.47 0.61
N VAL A 246 0.82 -4.27 1.37
CA VAL A 246 1.00 -4.92 2.68
C VAL A 246 -0.03 -4.43 3.70
N GLN A 247 -0.45 -3.16 3.61
CA GLN A 247 -1.38 -2.52 4.53
C GLN A 247 -2.84 -2.55 4.03
N VAL A 248 -3.16 -3.37 3.04
CA VAL A 248 -4.53 -3.48 2.52
C VAL A 248 -5.49 -3.90 3.63
N PHE A 249 -6.61 -3.16 3.77
CA PHE A 249 -7.64 -3.45 4.76
C PHE A 249 -9.02 -2.99 4.31
N ASP A 250 -9.25 -1.68 4.26
CA ASP A 250 -10.59 -1.07 4.20
C ASP A 250 -11.49 -1.62 3.09
N GLU A 251 -11.05 -1.52 1.83
CA GLU A 251 -11.83 -1.94 0.67
C GLU A 251 -12.06 -3.45 0.65
N VAL A 252 -11.07 -4.24 1.09
CA VAL A 252 -11.17 -5.71 1.08
C VAL A 252 -12.00 -6.22 2.25
N TYR A 253 -11.85 -5.63 3.43
CA TYR A 253 -12.68 -5.98 4.58
C TYR A 253 -14.17 -5.76 4.29
N ILE A 254 -14.53 -4.66 3.65
CA ILE A 254 -15.91 -4.37 3.24
C ILE A 254 -16.37 -5.31 2.11
N LEU A 255 -15.48 -5.66 1.18
CA LEU A 255 -15.80 -6.49 0.02
C LEU A 255 -16.15 -7.92 0.44
N THR A 256 -15.29 -8.58 1.22
CA THR A 256 -15.33 -10.01 1.52
C THR A 256 -15.40 -10.36 3.01
N GLY A 257 -14.95 -9.44 3.90
CA GLY A 257 -14.85 -9.73 5.33
C GLY A 257 -13.84 -10.83 5.68
N GLY A 258 -12.83 -11.09 4.80
CA GLY A 258 -11.85 -12.16 4.98
C GLY A 258 -12.23 -13.49 4.30
N GLY A 259 -13.49 -13.62 3.85
CA GLY A 259 -14.04 -14.84 3.27
C GLY A 259 -13.88 -15.02 1.76
N PRO A 260 -14.31 -16.19 1.24
CA PRO A 260 -14.88 -17.35 1.94
C PRO A 260 -13.83 -18.09 2.79
N GLY A 261 -14.26 -18.58 3.95
CA GLY A 261 -13.33 -19.12 4.95
C GLY A 261 -12.31 -18.08 5.37
N THR A 262 -11.03 -18.29 5.06
CA THR A 262 -9.92 -17.37 5.31
C THR A 262 -9.21 -16.93 4.03
N SER A 263 -9.83 -17.09 2.85
CA SER A 263 -9.18 -16.90 1.55
C SER A 263 -8.72 -15.45 1.29
N THR A 264 -9.40 -14.48 1.85
CA THR A 264 -9.05 -13.05 1.77
C THR A 264 -8.73 -12.45 3.14
N LEU A 265 -8.40 -13.29 4.12
CA LEU A 265 -7.87 -12.85 5.40
C LEU A 265 -6.43 -12.36 5.20
N PHE A 266 -6.24 -11.05 5.24
CA PHE A 266 -4.93 -10.42 5.15
C PHE A 266 -4.38 -10.05 6.53
N LEU A 267 -3.07 -9.82 6.63
CA LEU A 267 -2.38 -9.61 7.90
C LEU A 267 -2.95 -8.43 8.70
N THR A 268 -3.31 -7.34 8.04
CA THR A 268 -3.94 -6.17 8.70
C THR A 268 -5.32 -6.52 9.26
N GLN A 269 -6.10 -7.33 8.56
CA GLN A 269 -7.38 -7.82 9.05
C GLN A 269 -7.21 -8.78 10.23
N TYR A 270 -6.25 -9.71 10.17
CA TYR A 270 -5.92 -10.58 11.30
C TYR A 270 -5.59 -9.77 12.57
N ILE A 271 -4.75 -8.74 12.44
CA ILE A 271 -4.40 -7.84 13.54
C ILE A 271 -5.65 -7.16 14.12
N TYR A 272 -6.52 -6.65 13.26
CA TYR A 272 -7.76 -6.01 13.67
C TYR A 272 -8.71 -6.99 14.37
N GLU A 273 -8.95 -8.14 13.79
CA GLU A 273 -9.86 -9.15 14.36
C GLU A 273 -9.33 -9.67 15.69
N THR A 274 -8.06 -10.04 15.78
CA THR A 274 -7.44 -10.57 17.01
C THR A 274 -7.44 -9.53 18.13
N GLY A 275 -7.19 -8.26 17.80
CA GLY A 275 -7.09 -7.19 18.79
C GLY A 275 -8.43 -6.63 19.27
N PHE A 276 -9.44 -6.57 18.39
CA PHE A 276 -10.65 -5.80 18.67
C PHE A 276 -11.97 -6.56 18.48
N VAL A 277 -12.04 -7.55 17.61
CA VAL A 277 -13.31 -8.22 17.23
C VAL A 277 -13.48 -9.55 17.95
N SER A 278 -12.45 -10.39 17.96
CA SER A 278 -12.50 -11.76 18.51
C SER A 278 -12.86 -11.80 19.99
N GLN A 279 -13.48 -12.87 20.43
CA GLN A 279 -13.78 -13.13 21.82
C GLN A 279 -13.19 -14.51 22.23
N PRO A 280 -12.28 -14.59 23.20
CA PRO A 280 -11.64 -13.47 23.92
C PRO A 280 -10.66 -12.67 23.03
N ARG A 281 -10.59 -11.36 23.25
CA ARG A 281 -9.62 -10.49 22.57
C ARG A 281 -8.21 -10.83 23.03
N ASN A 282 -7.26 -10.70 22.10
CA ASN A 282 -5.83 -10.76 22.45
C ASN A 282 -5.06 -9.54 21.90
N PRO A 283 -5.17 -8.37 22.54
CA PRO A 283 -4.48 -7.16 22.09
C PRO A 283 -2.95 -7.31 22.07
N GLY A 284 -2.39 -8.16 22.95
CA GLY A 284 -0.96 -8.44 23.00
C GLY A 284 -0.47 -9.18 21.74
N LEU A 285 -1.20 -10.20 21.33
CA LEU A 285 -0.90 -10.97 20.11
C LEU A 285 -1.05 -10.11 18.86
N ALA A 286 -2.12 -9.32 18.79
CA ALA A 286 -2.33 -8.36 17.69
C ALA A 286 -1.20 -7.32 17.62
N ALA A 287 -0.75 -6.81 18.78
CA ALA A 287 0.37 -5.89 18.89
C ALA A 287 1.68 -6.54 18.40
N ALA A 288 1.98 -7.78 18.81
CA ALA A 288 3.15 -8.52 18.33
C ALA A 288 3.12 -8.72 16.81
N ALA A 289 1.98 -9.13 16.26
CA ALA A 289 1.79 -9.28 14.80
C ALA A 289 1.98 -7.96 14.06
N SER A 290 1.47 -6.83 14.60
CA SER A 290 1.60 -5.51 13.99
C SER A 290 3.06 -5.01 14.00
N ILE A 291 3.83 -5.29 15.06
CA ILE A 291 5.27 -4.99 15.11
C ILE A 291 6.04 -5.79 14.08
N LEU A 292 5.75 -7.09 13.93
CA LEU A 292 6.37 -7.92 12.89
C LEU A 292 6.07 -7.38 11.49
N MET A 293 4.81 -7.02 11.22
CA MET A 293 4.43 -6.39 9.95
C MET A 293 5.21 -5.07 9.73
N GLY A 294 5.31 -4.23 10.75
CA GLY A 294 6.07 -2.97 10.70
C GLY A 294 7.55 -3.21 10.40
N LEU A 295 8.18 -4.20 11.05
CA LEU A 295 9.58 -4.56 10.80
C LEU A 295 9.80 -5.05 9.36
N VAL A 296 8.90 -5.88 8.84
CA VAL A 296 8.95 -6.31 7.42
C VAL A 296 8.88 -5.11 6.48
N LEU A 297 7.98 -4.15 6.71
CA LEU A 297 7.89 -2.93 5.91
C LEU A 297 9.16 -2.08 5.98
N VAL A 298 9.76 -1.92 7.16
CA VAL A 298 11.02 -1.20 7.33
C VAL A 298 12.14 -1.87 6.53
N VAL A 299 12.28 -3.20 6.66
CA VAL A 299 13.30 -3.96 5.92
C VAL A 299 13.10 -3.83 4.41
N LEU A 300 11.87 -4.02 3.92
CA LEU A 300 11.56 -3.87 2.50
C LEU A 300 11.87 -2.46 1.99
N THR A 301 11.51 -1.43 2.74
CA THR A 301 11.80 -0.04 2.39
C THR A 301 13.30 0.25 2.33
N LEU A 302 14.07 -0.23 3.32
CA LEU A 302 15.52 -0.07 3.33
C LEU A 302 16.19 -0.79 2.16
N LEU A 303 15.75 -2.00 1.83
CA LEU A 303 16.25 -2.74 0.67
C LEU A 303 15.99 -1.98 -0.64
N GLN A 304 14.78 -1.45 -0.82
CA GLN A 304 14.39 -0.67 -2.01
C GLN A 304 15.21 0.61 -2.15
N LEU A 305 15.40 1.36 -1.06
CA LEU A 305 16.23 2.57 -1.05
C LEU A 305 17.69 2.26 -1.36
N GLY A 306 18.21 1.14 -0.86
CA GLY A 306 19.57 0.66 -1.16
C GLY A 306 19.77 0.32 -2.64
N LEU A 307 18.78 -0.33 -3.26
CA LEU A 307 18.80 -0.65 -4.69
C LEU A 307 18.67 0.60 -5.56
N GLY A 308 17.83 1.56 -5.18
CA GLY A 308 17.67 2.83 -5.89
C GLY A 308 18.96 3.65 -5.97
N LYS A 309 19.68 3.77 -4.84
CA LYS A 309 21.00 4.47 -4.80
C LYS A 309 22.06 3.82 -5.69
N ARG A 310 22.07 2.49 -5.81
CA ARG A 310 23.01 1.78 -6.69
C ARG A 310 22.74 2.05 -8.17
N GLY A 311 21.49 2.22 -8.56
CA GLY A 311 21.08 2.57 -9.92
C GLY A 311 21.58 3.98 -10.32
N GLU A 312 21.40 4.96 -9.44
CA GLU A 312 21.83 6.35 -9.65
C GLU A 312 23.35 6.50 -9.78
N ASN A 313 24.10 5.79 -8.93
CA ASN A 313 25.59 5.82 -8.98
C ASN A 313 26.17 5.17 -10.24
N LYS A 314 25.49 4.18 -10.84
CA LYS A 314 25.91 3.60 -12.14
C LYS A 314 25.63 4.57 -13.30
N GLY A 315 24.58 5.38 -13.23
CA GLY A 315 24.26 6.37 -14.25
C GLY A 315 25.26 7.56 -14.27
N LYS A 316 25.83 7.94 -13.12
CA LYS A 316 26.83 9.02 -13.00
C LYS A 316 28.25 8.60 -13.45
N ARG A 317 28.51 7.31 -13.63
CA ARG A 317 29.82 6.78 -14.05
C ARG A 317 29.91 6.45 -15.55
N ARG A 318 28.83 6.65 -16.28
CA ARG A 318 28.78 6.56 -17.76
C ARG A 318 28.55 7.95 -18.38
#